data_96569ff378d4b60fac59189bb8165b03
#
_entry.id   96569ff378d4b60fac59189bb8165b03
#
_cell.length_a   1.000
_cell.length_b   1.000
_cell.length_c   1.000
_cell.angle_alpha   90.00
_cell.angle_beta   90.00
_cell.angle_gamma   90.00
#
_symmetry.space_group_name_H-M   'P 1'
#
loop_
_entity.id
_entity.type
_entity.pdbx_description
1 polymer ?
#
loop_
_entity_poly.entity_id
_entity_poly.type
_entity_poly.pdbx_seq_one_letter_code
_entity_poly.pdbx_strand_id
1 'polypeptide(L)'
;MNNLAVLYYLINNRKEAEQAYKEAFAIREILAKNNPSAYEIDYAQTLTFGILCLGKDPKDIQQIKVTLQKHPNNSQAEALLEAIKRWEERNLKA
;
A
#
# COMPACT_ATOMS: atom_id res chain seq x y z
N MET A 1 1.58 -11.59 -7.62
CA MET A 1 0.68 -10.51 -8.01
C MET A 1 0.94 -9.19 -7.33
N ASN A 2 1.14 -9.19 -6.02
CA ASN A 2 1.43 -8.01 -5.28
C ASN A 2 2.61 -7.23 -5.77
N ASN A 3 3.64 -7.91 -6.26
CA ASN A 3 4.90 -7.28 -6.59
C ASN A 3 5.00 -6.83 -8.03
N LEU A 4 3.96 -7.09 -8.84
CA LEU A 4 4.02 -6.76 -10.26
C LEU A 4 4.07 -5.24 -10.46
N ALA A 5 3.22 -4.49 -9.74
CA ALA A 5 3.24 -3.04 -9.84
C ALA A 5 4.57 -2.45 -9.36
N VAL A 6 5.12 -3.02 -8.28
CA VAL A 6 6.43 -2.60 -7.76
C VAL A 6 7.52 -2.91 -8.77
N LEU A 7 7.48 -4.09 -9.37
CA LEU A 7 8.46 -4.48 -10.37
C LEU A 7 8.46 -3.52 -11.56
N TYR A 8 7.28 -3.23 -12.12
CA TYR A 8 7.19 -2.28 -13.23
C TYR A 8 7.65 -0.88 -12.83
N TYR A 9 7.37 -0.47 -11.61
CA TYR A 9 7.84 0.82 -11.11
C TYR A 9 9.36 0.85 -11.05
N LEU A 10 9.98 -0.22 -10.55
CA LEU A 10 11.44 -0.30 -10.41
C LEU A 10 12.16 -0.31 -11.75
N ILE A 11 11.54 -0.83 -12.80
CA ILE A 11 12.12 -0.80 -14.14
C ILE A 11 11.70 0.46 -14.92
N ASN A 12 11.15 1.43 -14.19
CA ASN A 12 10.79 2.75 -14.73
C ASN A 12 9.71 2.68 -15.81
N ASN A 13 8.76 1.75 -15.67
CA ASN A 13 7.62 1.62 -16.58
C ASN A 13 6.35 2.03 -15.87
N ARG A 14 6.12 3.34 -15.80
CA ARG A 14 5.02 3.89 -15.01
C ARG A 14 3.64 3.45 -15.50
N LYS A 15 3.47 3.37 -16.82
CA LYS A 15 2.18 2.97 -17.39
C LYS A 15 1.79 1.57 -16.95
N GLU A 16 2.74 0.64 -17.03
CA GLU A 16 2.51 -0.74 -16.62
C GLU A 16 2.33 -0.85 -15.11
N ALA A 17 3.06 -0.02 -14.34
CA ALA A 17 2.89 0.01 -12.89
C ALA A 17 1.49 0.48 -12.50
N GLU A 18 0.96 1.50 -13.17
CA GLU A 18 -0.41 1.97 -12.94
C GLU A 18 -1.44 0.89 -13.25
N GLN A 19 -1.26 0.18 -14.36
CA GLN A 19 -2.19 -0.88 -14.75
C GLN A 19 -2.16 -2.03 -13.72
N ALA A 20 -0.98 -2.46 -13.33
CA ALA A 20 -0.82 -3.53 -12.34
C ALA A 20 -1.40 -3.11 -10.99
N TYR A 21 -1.25 -1.83 -10.61
CA TYR A 21 -1.84 -1.29 -9.39
C TYR A 21 -3.36 -1.39 -9.41
N LYS A 22 -3.98 -0.99 -10.53
CA LYS A 22 -5.44 -1.04 -10.65
C LYS A 22 -5.98 -2.46 -10.52
N GLU A 23 -5.29 -3.41 -11.12
CA GLU A 23 -5.70 -4.82 -11.06
C GLU A 23 -5.56 -5.36 -9.64
N ALA A 24 -4.44 -5.09 -8.98
CA ALA A 24 -4.22 -5.52 -7.61
C ALA A 24 -5.21 -4.88 -6.65
N PHE A 25 -5.50 -3.59 -6.83
CA PHE A 25 -6.44 -2.86 -6.01
C PHE A 25 -7.83 -3.51 -6.07
N ALA A 26 -8.31 -3.77 -7.29
CA ALA A 26 -9.66 -4.34 -7.46
C ALA A 26 -9.80 -5.70 -6.79
N ILE A 27 -8.80 -6.57 -6.98
CA ILE A 27 -8.82 -7.91 -6.40
C ILE A 27 -8.72 -7.86 -4.88
N ARG A 28 -7.77 -7.09 -4.37
CA ARG A 28 -7.52 -7.04 -2.92
C ARG A 28 -8.62 -6.34 -2.15
N GLU A 29 -9.26 -5.35 -2.77
CA GLU A 29 -10.41 -4.72 -2.14
C GLU A 29 -11.53 -5.73 -1.87
N ILE A 30 -11.84 -6.55 -2.87
CA ILE A 30 -12.87 -7.58 -2.73
C ILE A 30 -12.47 -8.62 -1.67
N LEU A 31 -11.23 -9.09 -1.72
CA LEU A 31 -10.75 -10.08 -0.76
C LEU A 31 -10.76 -9.56 0.66
N ALA A 32 -10.35 -8.31 0.86
CA ALA A 32 -10.32 -7.70 2.19
C ALA A 32 -11.72 -7.45 2.74
N LYS A 33 -12.69 -7.11 1.89
CA LYS A 33 -14.08 -6.97 2.32
C LYS A 33 -14.66 -8.28 2.80
N ASN A 34 -14.33 -9.37 2.11
CA ASN A 34 -14.87 -10.68 2.42
C ASN A 34 -14.15 -11.37 3.58
N ASN A 35 -12.86 -11.10 3.75
CA ASN A 35 -12.07 -11.71 4.81
C ASN A 35 -10.96 -10.76 5.28
N PRO A 36 -11.30 -9.74 6.09
CA PRO A 36 -10.32 -8.72 6.50
C PRO A 36 -9.11 -9.32 7.21
N SER A 37 -9.31 -10.28 8.09
CA SER A 37 -8.19 -10.81 8.89
C SER A 37 -7.13 -11.48 8.02
N ALA A 38 -7.52 -12.02 6.86
CA ALA A 38 -6.58 -12.67 5.96
C ALA A 38 -5.95 -11.70 4.96
N TYR A 39 -6.66 -10.65 4.56
CA TYR A 39 -6.25 -9.84 3.40
C TYR A 39 -6.07 -8.36 3.68
N GLU A 40 -6.34 -7.87 4.90
CA GLU A 40 -6.27 -6.42 5.13
C GLU A 40 -4.85 -5.86 5.05
N ILE A 41 -3.82 -6.65 5.40
CA ILE A 41 -2.44 -6.18 5.28
C ILE A 41 -2.05 -6.07 3.81
N ASP A 42 -2.43 -7.07 2.98
CA ASP A 42 -2.14 -7.03 1.55
C ASP A 42 -2.84 -5.86 0.87
N TYR A 43 -4.07 -5.57 1.27
CA TYR A 43 -4.80 -4.44 0.73
C TYR A 43 -4.13 -3.13 1.16
N ALA A 44 -3.73 -3.03 2.43
CA ALA A 44 -3.00 -1.87 2.93
C ALA A 44 -1.68 -1.67 2.17
N GLN A 45 -0.99 -2.75 1.82
CA GLN A 45 0.24 -2.66 1.02
C GLN A 45 -0.03 -2.04 -0.35
N THR A 46 -1.11 -2.47 -1.00
CA THR A 46 -1.48 -1.92 -2.31
C THR A 46 -1.79 -0.43 -2.21
N LEU A 47 -2.58 -0.03 -1.21
CA LEU A 47 -2.91 1.38 -1.01
C LEU A 47 -1.66 2.20 -0.71
N THR A 48 -0.76 1.67 0.12
CA THR A 48 0.48 2.34 0.47
C THR A 48 1.35 2.57 -0.77
N PHE A 49 1.51 1.53 -1.60
CA PHE A 49 2.27 1.67 -2.84
C PHE A 49 1.68 2.77 -3.73
N GLY A 50 0.36 2.79 -3.86
CA GLY A 50 -0.32 3.82 -4.65
C GLY A 50 -0.01 5.22 -4.17
N ILE A 51 -0.04 5.45 -2.86
CA ILE A 51 0.23 6.76 -2.28
C ILE A 51 1.71 7.13 -2.41
N LEU A 52 2.60 6.24 -2.00
CA LEU A 52 4.02 6.55 -1.88
C LEU A 52 4.75 6.58 -3.22
N CYS A 53 4.36 5.73 -4.14
CA CYS A 53 5.08 5.57 -5.40
C CYS A 53 4.35 6.14 -6.61
N LEU A 54 3.01 6.07 -6.61
CA LEU A 54 2.22 6.52 -7.76
C LEU A 54 1.52 7.86 -7.54
N GLY A 55 1.72 8.47 -6.36
CA GLY A 55 1.17 9.80 -6.07
C GLY A 55 -0.34 9.84 -5.90
N LYS A 56 -0.96 8.75 -5.46
CA LYS A 56 -2.40 8.74 -5.21
C LYS A 56 -2.74 9.59 -3.99
N ASP A 57 -4.01 9.96 -3.85
CA ASP A 57 -4.50 10.79 -2.77
C ASP A 57 -4.26 10.12 -1.41
N PRO A 58 -3.56 10.79 -0.46
CA PRO A 58 -3.26 10.19 0.83
C PRO A 58 -4.37 10.29 1.86
N LYS A 59 -5.59 10.58 1.46
CA LYS A 59 -6.72 10.80 2.38
C LYS A 59 -6.93 9.64 3.35
N ASP A 60 -6.62 8.42 2.93
CA ASP A 60 -6.85 7.22 3.74
C ASP A 60 -5.63 6.78 4.55
N ILE A 61 -4.57 7.59 4.58
CA ILE A 61 -3.32 7.18 5.22
C ILE A 61 -3.49 6.86 6.71
N GLN A 62 -4.36 7.58 7.42
CA GLN A 62 -4.60 7.31 8.83
C GLN A 62 -5.29 5.96 9.03
N GLN A 63 -6.26 5.65 8.19
CA GLN A 63 -6.96 4.37 8.26
C GLN A 63 -6.01 3.21 7.94
N ILE A 64 -5.12 3.40 6.98
CA ILE A 64 -4.09 2.42 6.66
C ILE A 64 -3.21 2.16 7.89
N LYS A 65 -2.76 3.23 8.55
CA LYS A 65 -1.92 3.11 9.75
C LYS A 65 -2.65 2.35 10.86
N VAL A 66 -3.92 2.67 11.09
CA VAL A 66 -4.72 1.98 12.11
C VAL A 66 -4.81 0.49 11.80
N THR A 67 -5.07 0.15 10.54
CA THR A 67 -5.14 -1.26 10.12
C THR A 67 -3.83 -1.99 10.38
N LEU A 68 -2.71 -1.38 10.00
CA LEU A 68 -1.39 -1.99 10.17
C LEU A 68 -1.02 -2.13 11.65
N GLN A 69 -1.41 -1.18 12.48
CA GLN A 69 -1.12 -1.21 13.91
C GLN A 69 -1.83 -2.34 14.66
N LYS A 70 -2.84 -2.95 14.06
CA LYS A 70 -3.50 -4.12 14.64
C LYS A 70 -2.61 -5.37 14.58
N HIS A 71 -1.51 -5.31 13.84
CA HIS A 71 -0.64 -6.47 13.60
C HIS A 71 0.79 -6.19 14.08
N PRO A 72 1.00 -5.98 15.39
CA PRO A 72 2.30 -5.50 15.90
C PRO A 72 3.45 -6.47 15.71
N ASN A 73 3.18 -7.76 15.49
CA ASN A 73 4.23 -8.75 15.30
C ASN A 73 4.36 -9.21 13.86
N ASN A 74 3.75 -8.48 12.92
CA ASN A 74 3.79 -8.82 11.52
C ASN A 74 4.86 -7.99 10.82
N SER A 75 5.86 -8.65 10.24
CA SER A 75 7.00 -7.96 9.61
C SER A 75 6.59 -7.11 8.42
N GLN A 76 5.60 -7.56 7.65
CA GLN A 76 5.10 -6.78 6.51
C GLN A 76 4.42 -5.49 7.00
N ALA A 77 3.59 -5.59 8.04
CA ALA A 77 2.93 -4.43 8.60
C ALA A 77 3.93 -3.43 9.18
N GLU A 78 4.95 -3.93 9.88
CA GLU A 78 5.99 -3.08 10.44
C GLU A 78 6.77 -2.35 9.35
N ALA A 79 7.11 -3.05 8.27
CA ALA A 79 7.83 -2.44 7.16
C ALA A 79 7.00 -1.34 6.48
N LEU A 80 5.71 -1.59 6.32
CA LEU A 80 4.81 -0.59 5.73
C LEU A 80 4.65 0.63 6.62
N LEU A 81 4.51 0.43 7.94
CA LEU A 81 4.42 1.55 8.87
C LEU A 81 5.69 2.41 8.85
N GLU A 82 6.85 1.78 8.75
CA GLU A 82 8.11 2.50 8.66
C GLU A 82 8.19 3.31 7.36
N ALA A 83 7.77 2.71 6.25
CA ALA A 83 7.75 3.39 4.96
C ALA A 83 6.83 4.61 4.99
N ILE A 84 5.65 4.46 5.60
CA ILE A 84 4.69 5.56 5.74
C ILE A 84 5.28 6.67 6.61
N LYS A 85 5.93 6.30 7.71
CA LYS A 85 6.55 7.27 8.61
C LYS A 85 7.58 8.11 7.87
N ARG A 86 8.46 7.47 7.09
CA ARG A 86 9.47 8.19 6.31
C ARG A 86 8.85 9.08 5.25
N TRP A 87 7.79 8.62 4.61
CA TRP A 87 7.07 9.41 3.63
C TRP A 87 6.44 10.64 4.28
N GLU A 88 5.81 10.48 5.45
CA GLU A 88 5.22 11.59 6.18
C GLU A 88 6.26 12.62 6.59
N GLU A 89 7.41 12.17 7.03
CA GLU A 89 8.50 13.08 7.42
C GLU A 89 8.97 13.93 6.26
N ARG A 90 8.99 13.38 5.05
CA ARG A 90 9.43 14.11 3.86
C ARG A 90 8.35 15.03 3.31
N ASN A 91 7.09 14.63 3.41
CA ASN A 91 6.00 15.29 2.69
C ASN A 91 5.12 16.19 3.54
N LEU A 92 5.08 15.99 4.85
CA LEU A 92 4.23 16.76 5.74
C LEU A 92 5.00 17.74 6.61
N LYS A 93 6.29 17.79 6.47
CA LYS A 93 7.16 18.60 7.31
C LYS A 93 7.35 20.03 6.80
N ALA A 94 6.98 20.26 5.60
CA ALA A 94 7.19 21.57 4.99
C ALA A 94 6.24 22.65 5.56
#